data_6331707e179f08aeab52607f1c0e840e
#
_entry.id   6331707e179f08aeab52607f1c0e840e
#
_cell.length_a   1.000
_cell.length_b   1.000
_cell.length_c   1.000
_cell.angle_alpha   90.00
_cell.angle_beta   90.00
_cell.angle_gamma   90.00
#
_symmetry.space_group_name_H-M   'P 1'
#
loop_
_entity.id
_entity.type
_entity.pdbx_description
1 polymer ?
#
loop_
_entity_poly.entity_id
_entity_poly.type
_entity_poly.pdbx_seq_one_letter_code
_entity_poly.pdbx_strand_id
1 'polypeptide(L)'
;MVNVNEKRYPNISEAVAFRIAFAPMAYSYGDIGWDDIERYVCESCGLTEQYADFLAPKTSFKKEFAILDTYHYGVDANIRNELIENFDVTEDDFRPCRNKVGDIVFYQITPTHTMLPLILVNKTRPLKPCKKCGSIQYREKEYLNENGYPYSFITKEVLDDLHDLNATYEKYEMYLPYWVVSRRVYDFLIKRYPRMNFEPIFLNE
;
A
#
# COMPACT_ATOMS: atom_id res chain seq x y z
N MET A 1 0.49 18.52 -16.15
CA MET A 1 0.94 18.61 -14.74
C MET A 1 2.18 17.75 -14.64
N VAL A 2 3.23 18.19 -13.93
CA VAL A 2 4.50 17.41 -13.90
C VAL A 2 4.34 16.28 -12.88
N ASN A 3 4.69 15.06 -13.30
CA ASN A 3 4.78 13.89 -12.43
C ASN A 3 5.89 14.09 -11.39
N VAL A 4 5.55 14.09 -10.11
CA VAL A 4 6.53 14.31 -9.03
C VAL A 4 7.58 13.21 -8.95
N ASN A 5 7.22 11.99 -9.36
CA ASN A 5 8.13 10.84 -9.30
C ASN A 5 9.25 10.91 -10.35
N GLU A 6 9.00 11.46 -11.55
CA GLU A 6 10.03 11.67 -12.57
C GLU A 6 11.14 12.63 -12.10
N LYS A 7 10.80 13.60 -11.26
CA LYS A 7 11.78 14.49 -10.65
C LYS A 7 12.62 13.83 -9.58
N ARG A 8 12.06 12.86 -8.87
CA ARG A 8 12.72 12.14 -7.78
C ARG A 8 13.59 11.00 -8.28
N TYR A 9 13.15 10.34 -9.34
CA TYR A 9 13.77 9.14 -9.89
C TYR A 9 14.02 9.30 -11.39
N PRO A 10 15.24 9.73 -11.79
CA PRO A 10 15.57 9.93 -13.21
C PRO A 10 15.40 8.67 -14.06
N ASN A 11 15.62 7.50 -13.47
CA ASN A 11 15.50 6.19 -14.12
C ASN A 11 14.14 5.48 -13.88
N ILE A 12 13.08 6.20 -13.52
CA ILE A 12 11.76 5.62 -13.21
C ILE A 12 11.16 4.83 -14.38
N SER A 13 11.58 5.11 -15.61
CA SER A 13 11.16 4.36 -16.80
C SER A 13 11.62 2.90 -16.79
N GLU A 14 12.68 2.56 -16.03
CA GLU A 14 13.21 1.21 -15.89
C GLU A 14 12.53 0.40 -14.79
N ALA A 15 11.75 1.05 -13.92
CA ALA A 15 11.04 0.38 -12.84
C ALA A 15 9.99 -0.57 -13.38
N VAL A 16 9.90 -1.76 -12.80
CA VAL A 16 8.98 -2.83 -13.18
C VAL A 16 7.72 -2.87 -12.32
N ALA A 17 7.80 -2.33 -11.10
CA ALA A 17 6.68 -2.20 -10.15
C ALA A 17 6.89 -0.97 -9.26
N PHE A 18 5.90 -0.66 -8.42
CA PHE A 18 5.93 0.54 -7.58
C PHE A 18 5.27 0.30 -6.23
N ARG A 19 5.94 0.69 -5.16
CA ARG A 19 5.34 0.79 -3.83
C ARG A 19 4.54 2.10 -3.74
N ILE A 20 3.32 2.02 -3.23
CA ILE A 20 2.53 3.22 -2.92
C ILE A 20 3.13 3.81 -1.63
N ALA A 21 3.73 5.01 -1.73
CA ALA A 21 4.41 5.65 -0.61
C ALA A 21 3.59 6.76 0.02
N PHE A 22 2.83 7.51 -0.78
CA PHE A 22 2.01 8.59 -0.28
C PHE A 22 0.86 8.92 -1.24
N ALA A 23 -0.33 9.10 -0.66
CA ALA A 23 -1.50 9.69 -1.31
C ALA A 23 -2.03 10.86 -0.45
N PRO A 24 -2.87 11.76 -0.97
CA PRO A 24 -3.49 12.79 -0.18
C PRO A 24 -4.30 12.18 0.97
N MET A 25 -4.17 12.74 2.19
CA MET A 25 -4.98 12.28 3.31
C MET A 25 -6.47 12.54 3.08
N ALA A 26 -7.27 11.54 3.41
CA ALA A 26 -8.71 11.59 3.29
C ALA A 26 -9.37 12.38 4.40
N TYR A 27 -8.89 12.14 5.61
CA TYR A 27 -9.44 12.66 6.86
C TYR A 27 -8.34 13.34 7.66
N SER A 28 -8.72 14.27 8.54
CA SER A 28 -7.84 14.74 9.59
C SER A 28 -7.66 13.64 10.65
N TYR A 29 -6.49 13.59 11.26
CA TYR A 29 -6.22 12.75 12.42
C TYR A 29 -7.33 12.93 13.46
N GLY A 30 -8.03 11.84 13.83
CA GLY A 30 -9.11 11.86 14.80
C GLY A 30 -10.52 11.68 14.21
N ASP A 31 -10.69 11.76 12.88
CA ASP A 31 -11.99 11.50 12.24
C ASP A 31 -12.27 10.00 12.06
N ILE A 32 -11.22 9.16 12.10
CA ILE A 32 -11.32 7.70 12.06
C ILE A 32 -11.19 7.21 13.50
N GLY A 33 -12.18 6.46 13.97
CA GLY A 33 -12.18 5.93 15.34
C GLY A 33 -11.03 4.97 15.56
N TRP A 34 -10.00 5.41 16.26
CA TRP A 34 -8.87 4.59 16.71
C TRP A 34 -9.34 3.37 17.52
N ASP A 35 -10.48 3.49 18.19
CA ASP A 35 -11.11 2.43 18.97
C ASP A 35 -11.40 1.17 18.14
N ASP A 36 -11.63 1.33 16.82
CA ASP A 36 -11.86 0.22 15.92
C ASP A 36 -10.57 -0.48 15.47
N ILE A 37 -9.44 0.21 15.51
CA ILE A 37 -8.13 -0.35 15.16
C ILE A 37 -7.53 -1.13 16.33
N GLU A 38 -7.68 -0.64 17.56
CA GLU A 38 -7.10 -1.25 18.77
C GLU A 38 -7.50 -2.71 18.96
N ARG A 39 -8.73 -3.09 18.62
CA ARG A 39 -9.21 -4.48 18.77
C ARG A 39 -8.54 -5.49 17.83
N TYR A 40 -7.86 -5.01 16.77
CA TYR A 40 -7.13 -5.86 15.82
C TYR A 40 -5.62 -5.85 16.06
N VAL A 41 -5.16 -5.18 17.10
CA VAL A 41 -3.75 -4.98 17.39
C VAL A 41 -3.29 -5.92 18.50
N CYS A 42 -2.18 -6.61 18.29
CA CYS A 42 -1.53 -7.36 19.36
C CYS A 42 -1.02 -6.41 20.43
N GLU A 43 -1.55 -6.49 21.64
CA GLU A 43 -1.17 -5.64 22.81
C GLU A 43 0.33 -5.67 23.12
N SER A 44 1.04 -6.74 22.74
CA SER A 44 2.46 -6.91 23.04
C SER A 44 3.39 -6.27 22.01
N CYS A 45 3.00 -6.23 20.74
CA CYS A 45 3.89 -5.77 19.66
C CYS A 45 3.26 -4.75 18.71
N GLY A 46 1.97 -4.46 18.84
CA GLY A 46 1.28 -3.52 17.99
C GLY A 46 0.94 -4.07 16.58
N LEU A 47 1.20 -5.36 16.31
CA LEU A 47 0.88 -5.95 15.02
C LEU A 47 -0.62 -5.98 14.78
N THR A 48 -1.06 -5.49 13.65
CA THR A 48 -2.42 -5.62 13.15
C THR A 48 -2.49 -6.87 12.26
N GLU A 49 -3.19 -7.92 12.70
CA GLU A 49 -3.34 -9.15 11.90
C GLU A 49 -4.39 -9.01 10.80
N GLN A 50 -5.27 -8.03 10.91
CA GLN A 50 -6.36 -7.80 9.97
C GLN A 50 -6.45 -6.32 9.60
N TYR A 51 -6.99 -6.06 8.42
CA TYR A 51 -7.37 -4.72 8.03
C TYR A 51 -8.52 -4.22 8.91
N ALA A 52 -8.37 -3.04 9.47
CA ALA A 52 -9.38 -2.45 10.34
C ALA A 52 -10.67 -2.13 9.58
N ASP A 53 -11.80 -2.23 10.26
CA ASP A 53 -13.08 -1.71 9.76
C ASP A 53 -13.12 -0.20 10.00
N PHE A 54 -12.82 0.58 8.97
CA PHE A 54 -12.90 2.03 9.07
C PHE A 54 -14.34 2.51 9.06
N LEU A 55 -14.70 3.26 10.10
CA LEU A 55 -15.95 4.01 10.15
C LEU A 55 -15.72 5.36 9.48
N ALA A 56 -16.28 5.55 8.29
CA ALA A 56 -16.18 6.82 7.57
C ALA A 56 -17.04 7.90 8.22
N PRO A 57 -16.60 9.17 8.28
CA PRO A 57 -17.43 10.28 8.69
C PRO A 57 -18.62 10.45 7.75
N LYS A 58 -19.70 11.13 8.22
CA LYS A 58 -20.95 11.35 7.47
C LYS A 58 -20.79 12.08 6.14
N THR A 59 -19.71 12.80 5.94
CA THR A 59 -19.49 13.62 4.76
C THR A 59 -18.92 12.80 3.62
N SER A 60 -19.48 12.97 2.44
CA SER A 60 -18.99 12.37 1.21
C SER A 60 -17.49 12.65 1.02
N PHE A 61 -16.77 11.64 0.66
CA PHE A 61 -15.36 11.71 0.36
C PHE A 61 -15.13 12.53 -0.91
N LYS A 62 -14.30 13.56 -0.82
CA LYS A 62 -14.01 14.45 -1.96
C LYS A 62 -12.81 13.99 -2.82
N LYS A 63 -12.14 12.90 -2.41
CA LYS A 63 -10.92 12.41 -3.08
C LYS A 63 -11.15 10.97 -3.54
N GLU A 64 -10.82 10.73 -4.78
CA GLU A 64 -11.01 9.44 -5.42
C GLU A 64 -9.99 8.39 -4.93
N PHE A 65 -8.78 8.83 -4.56
CA PHE A 65 -7.73 8.01 -3.96
C PHE A 65 -7.12 8.74 -2.76
N ALA A 66 -6.97 8.06 -1.62
CA ALA A 66 -6.48 8.72 -0.41
C ALA A 66 -5.86 7.75 0.61
N ILE A 67 -5.09 8.31 1.54
CA ILE A 67 -4.71 7.64 2.79
C ILE A 67 -5.90 7.72 3.74
N LEU A 68 -6.31 6.57 4.28
CA LEU A 68 -7.36 6.48 5.31
C LEU A 68 -6.79 6.76 6.69
N ASP A 69 -5.60 6.21 6.96
CA ASP A 69 -4.75 6.55 8.10
C ASP A 69 -3.28 6.44 7.65
N THR A 70 -2.35 6.36 8.58
CA THR A 70 -0.90 6.40 8.29
C THR A 70 -0.44 5.36 7.25
N TYR A 71 -1.12 4.21 7.12
CA TYR A 71 -0.66 3.09 6.30
C TYR A 71 -1.77 2.41 5.48
N HIS A 72 -3.00 2.87 5.58
CA HIS A 72 -4.12 2.30 4.84
C HIS A 72 -4.53 3.24 3.71
N TYR A 73 -4.66 2.68 2.53
CA TYR A 73 -5.08 3.40 1.34
C TYR A 73 -6.49 3.01 0.97
N GLY A 74 -7.18 3.91 0.32
CA GLY A 74 -8.51 3.63 -0.16
C GLY A 74 -8.86 4.42 -1.41
N VAL A 75 -9.92 3.97 -2.06
CA VAL A 75 -10.43 4.51 -3.33
C VAL A 75 -11.93 4.69 -3.27
N ASP A 76 -12.47 5.60 -4.10
CA ASP A 76 -13.90 5.67 -4.32
C ASP A 76 -14.41 4.52 -5.21
N ALA A 77 -15.72 4.44 -5.40
CA ALA A 77 -16.35 3.40 -6.21
C ALA A 77 -15.92 3.46 -7.68
N ASN A 78 -15.65 4.66 -8.24
CA ASN A 78 -15.28 4.81 -9.64
C ASN A 78 -13.89 4.22 -9.89
N ILE A 79 -12.90 4.60 -9.06
CA ILE A 79 -11.53 4.07 -9.17
C ILE A 79 -11.51 2.57 -8.92
N ARG A 80 -12.25 2.08 -7.90
CA ARG A 80 -12.38 0.65 -7.64
C ARG A 80 -12.86 -0.09 -8.89
N ASN A 81 -13.96 0.36 -9.48
CA ASN A 81 -14.54 -0.29 -10.65
C ASN A 81 -13.58 -0.24 -11.85
N GLU A 82 -12.93 0.90 -12.11
CA GLU A 82 -11.94 1.02 -13.18
C GLU A 82 -10.73 0.07 -12.96
N LEU A 83 -10.30 -0.13 -11.71
CA LEU A 83 -9.23 -1.09 -11.40
C LEU A 83 -9.67 -2.53 -11.68
N ILE A 84 -10.87 -2.91 -11.27
CA ILE A 84 -11.42 -4.26 -11.53
C ILE A 84 -11.65 -4.51 -13.03
N GLU A 85 -12.13 -3.52 -13.77
CA GLU A 85 -12.45 -3.66 -15.18
C GLU A 85 -11.22 -3.75 -16.10
N ASN A 86 -10.11 -3.10 -15.72
CA ASN A 86 -8.97 -2.92 -16.62
C ASN A 86 -7.69 -3.67 -16.21
N PHE A 87 -7.65 -4.23 -14.98
CA PHE A 87 -6.44 -4.83 -14.41
C PHE A 87 -6.77 -6.17 -13.74
N ASP A 88 -5.73 -6.93 -13.43
CA ASP A 88 -5.85 -8.16 -12.63
C ASP A 88 -6.05 -7.81 -11.14
N VAL A 89 -7.24 -7.29 -10.86
CA VAL A 89 -7.70 -6.83 -9.55
C VAL A 89 -9.15 -7.30 -9.38
N THR A 90 -9.49 -7.81 -8.21
CA THR A 90 -10.80 -8.39 -7.92
C THR A 90 -11.58 -7.59 -6.89
N GLU A 91 -12.85 -7.92 -6.70
CA GLU A 91 -13.66 -7.32 -5.63
C GLU A 91 -13.10 -7.59 -4.24
N ASP A 92 -12.47 -8.75 -4.04
CA ASP A 92 -11.89 -9.19 -2.78
C ASP A 92 -10.67 -8.36 -2.36
N ASP A 93 -10.06 -7.62 -3.30
CA ASP A 93 -8.97 -6.68 -3.02
C ASP A 93 -9.44 -5.38 -2.37
N PHE A 94 -10.74 -5.26 -2.11
CA PHE A 94 -11.33 -4.05 -1.55
C PHE A 94 -12.28 -4.35 -0.40
N ARG A 95 -12.11 -3.61 0.70
CA ARG A 95 -13.00 -3.68 1.85
C ARG A 95 -13.85 -2.42 1.95
N PRO A 96 -15.19 -2.52 2.02
CA PRO A 96 -16.04 -1.35 2.08
C PRO A 96 -15.89 -0.60 3.41
N CYS A 97 -15.68 0.72 3.34
CA CYS A 97 -15.72 1.63 4.48
C CYS A 97 -17.12 2.25 4.56
N ARG A 98 -17.80 2.03 5.69
CA ARG A 98 -19.18 2.46 5.90
C ARG A 98 -19.25 3.66 6.81
N ASN A 99 -20.25 4.52 6.57
CA ASN A 99 -20.59 5.59 7.50
C ASN A 99 -21.47 5.06 8.66
N LYS A 100 -21.79 5.95 9.63
CA LYS A 100 -22.61 5.58 10.81
C LYS A 100 -24.04 5.10 10.49
N VAL A 101 -24.54 5.36 9.29
CA VAL A 101 -25.87 4.91 8.84
C VAL A 101 -25.80 3.67 7.95
N GLY A 102 -24.59 3.13 7.72
CA GLY A 102 -24.36 1.88 6.99
C GLY A 102 -24.07 2.03 5.50
N ASP A 103 -24.09 3.24 4.93
CA ASP A 103 -23.79 3.46 3.52
C ASP A 103 -22.31 3.24 3.25
N ILE A 104 -21.98 2.60 2.13
CA ILE A 104 -20.60 2.48 1.65
C ILE A 104 -20.22 3.83 1.04
N VAL A 105 -19.18 4.45 1.58
CA VAL A 105 -18.71 5.77 1.13
C VAL A 105 -17.32 5.72 0.50
N PHE A 106 -16.60 4.61 0.71
CA PHE A 106 -15.24 4.41 0.22
C PHE A 106 -14.84 2.93 0.29
N TYR A 107 -13.72 2.56 -0.30
CA TYR A 107 -13.19 1.19 -0.27
C TYR A 107 -11.73 1.21 0.15
N GLN A 108 -11.40 0.54 1.24
CA GLN A 108 -10.01 0.28 1.63
C GLN A 108 -9.39 -0.71 0.64
N ILE A 109 -8.16 -0.44 0.23
CA ILE A 109 -7.37 -1.37 -0.57
C ILE A 109 -6.81 -2.44 0.35
N THR A 110 -7.13 -3.70 0.07
CA THR A 110 -6.75 -4.89 0.86
C THR A 110 -6.27 -5.99 -0.08
N PRO A 111 -5.08 -5.87 -0.70
CA PRO A 111 -4.64 -6.83 -1.70
C PRO A 111 -4.71 -8.26 -1.18
N THR A 112 -5.31 -9.15 -1.94
CA THR A 112 -5.42 -10.58 -1.62
C THR A 112 -4.18 -11.36 -2.03
N HIS A 113 -3.47 -10.89 -3.07
CA HIS A 113 -2.21 -11.48 -3.48
C HIS A 113 -1.05 -10.99 -2.61
N THR A 114 -0.30 -11.95 -2.04
CA THR A 114 0.94 -11.69 -1.30
C THR A 114 2.13 -12.08 -2.17
N MET A 115 2.99 -11.14 -2.46
CA MET A 115 4.20 -11.35 -3.26
C MET A 115 5.14 -12.36 -2.61
N LEU A 116 5.96 -13.01 -3.41
CA LEU A 116 7.09 -13.79 -2.91
C LEU A 116 8.06 -12.93 -2.08
N PRO A 117 8.76 -13.54 -1.09
CA PRO A 117 9.63 -12.79 -0.18
C PRO A 117 10.74 -12.01 -0.88
N LEU A 118 10.94 -10.76 -0.47
CA LEU A 118 11.99 -9.85 -0.95
C LEU A 118 13.28 -9.90 -0.13
N ILE A 119 13.33 -10.74 0.89
CA ILE A 119 14.37 -10.77 1.92
C ILE A 119 15.79 -10.89 1.35
N LEU A 120 15.98 -11.68 0.30
CA LEU A 120 17.29 -11.91 -0.29
C LEU A 120 17.80 -10.72 -1.11
N VAL A 121 16.89 -10.04 -1.81
CA VAL A 121 17.24 -8.95 -2.73
C VAL A 121 17.47 -7.65 -1.99
N ASN A 122 16.56 -7.30 -1.09
CA ASN A 122 16.60 -6.02 -0.36
C ASN A 122 17.37 -6.10 0.96
N LYS A 123 18.11 -7.19 1.21
CA LYS A 123 18.83 -7.41 2.48
C LYS A 123 17.94 -7.18 3.70
N THR A 124 16.67 -7.46 3.55
CA THR A 124 15.66 -7.40 4.59
C THR A 124 15.98 -8.46 5.65
N ARG A 125 15.87 -8.12 6.91
CA ARG A 125 16.11 -9.07 8.00
C ARG A 125 14.91 -9.18 8.93
N PRO A 126 14.55 -10.40 9.35
CA PRO A 126 13.52 -10.58 10.36
C PRO A 126 14.01 -10.09 11.72
N LEU A 127 13.12 -9.46 12.46
CA LEU A 127 13.30 -9.20 13.89
C LEU A 127 12.88 -10.42 14.70
N LYS A 128 13.10 -10.38 16.01
CA LYS A 128 12.65 -11.47 16.88
C LYS A 128 11.13 -11.58 16.84
N PRO A 129 10.58 -12.81 16.69
CA PRO A 129 9.14 -13.01 16.74
C PRO A 129 8.52 -12.48 18.04
N CYS A 130 7.32 -11.92 17.94
CA CYS A 130 6.56 -11.52 19.11
C CYS A 130 6.24 -12.74 19.97
N LYS A 131 6.51 -12.64 21.27
CA LYS A 131 6.27 -13.75 22.22
C LYS A 131 4.77 -14.09 22.39
N LYS A 132 3.85 -13.12 22.11
CA LYS A 132 2.41 -13.30 22.28
C LYS A 132 1.75 -13.86 21.02
N CYS A 133 1.99 -13.25 19.86
CA CYS A 133 1.32 -13.63 18.61
C CYS A 133 2.21 -14.38 17.60
N GLY A 134 3.50 -14.50 17.85
CA GLY A 134 4.44 -15.18 16.96
C GLY A 134 4.82 -14.39 15.69
N SER A 135 4.20 -13.27 15.44
CA SER A 135 4.42 -12.49 14.24
C SER A 135 5.81 -11.91 14.15
N ILE A 136 6.33 -11.84 12.94
CA ILE A 136 7.67 -11.34 12.64
C ILE A 136 7.55 -10.02 11.91
N GLN A 137 8.20 -8.99 12.45
CA GLN A 137 8.45 -7.74 11.77
C GLN A 137 9.77 -7.83 11.03
N TYR A 138 9.87 -7.18 9.89
CA TYR A 138 11.09 -7.11 9.11
C TYR A 138 11.66 -5.69 9.14
N ARG A 139 12.99 -5.60 9.06
CA ARG A 139 13.69 -4.35 8.87
C ARG A 139 14.32 -4.35 7.50
N GLU A 140 13.88 -3.45 6.66
CA GLU A 140 14.44 -3.22 5.34
C GLU A 140 15.77 -2.46 5.44
N LYS A 141 16.69 -2.76 4.54
CA LYS A 141 17.79 -1.86 4.24
C LYS A 141 17.31 -0.92 3.15
N GLU A 142 17.16 0.34 3.48
CA GLU A 142 16.82 1.35 2.48
C GLU A 142 17.96 1.48 1.46
N TYR A 143 17.62 1.38 0.18
CA TYR A 143 18.44 1.83 -0.91
C TYR A 143 17.98 3.23 -1.27
N LEU A 144 18.94 4.17 -1.30
CA LEU A 144 18.65 5.55 -1.66
C LEU A 144 19.34 5.88 -2.98
N ASN A 145 18.64 6.57 -3.87
CA ASN A 145 19.24 7.12 -5.07
C ASN A 145 20.13 8.35 -4.74
N GLU A 146 20.77 8.95 -5.73
CA GLU A 146 21.63 10.11 -5.57
C GLU A 146 20.93 11.34 -4.95
N ASN A 147 19.60 11.41 -5.08
CA ASN A 147 18.77 12.46 -4.51
C ASN A 147 18.20 12.12 -3.11
N GLY A 148 18.60 10.97 -2.53
CA GLY A 148 18.18 10.52 -1.21
C GLY A 148 16.76 9.92 -1.15
N TYR A 149 16.16 9.53 -2.28
CA TYR A 149 14.84 8.89 -2.32
C TYR A 149 14.95 7.37 -2.32
N PRO A 150 14.10 6.67 -1.55
CA PRO A 150 14.14 5.22 -1.42
C PRO A 150 13.68 4.50 -2.69
N TYR A 151 14.26 3.33 -2.94
CA TYR A 151 13.85 2.40 -3.98
C TYR A 151 14.17 0.96 -3.56
N SER A 152 13.61 -0.02 -4.27
CA SER A 152 13.78 -1.44 -3.96
C SER A 152 14.09 -2.24 -5.22
N PHE A 153 14.40 -3.54 -5.01
CA PHE A 153 14.64 -4.50 -6.09
C PHE A 153 13.75 -5.74 -5.93
N ILE A 154 13.44 -6.37 -7.06
CA ILE A 154 12.84 -7.71 -7.11
C ILE A 154 13.63 -8.61 -8.05
N THR A 155 13.55 -9.93 -7.85
CA THR A 155 14.09 -10.91 -8.79
C THR A 155 13.12 -11.14 -9.95
N LYS A 156 13.61 -11.80 -11.00
CA LYS A 156 12.75 -12.23 -12.11
C LYS A 156 11.60 -13.13 -11.63
N GLU A 157 11.86 -14.03 -10.69
CA GLU A 157 10.85 -14.92 -10.12
C GLU A 157 9.71 -14.14 -9.44
N VAL A 158 10.06 -13.12 -8.62
CA VAL A 158 9.06 -12.23 -7.97
C VAL A 158 8.29 -11.43 -9.02
N LEU A 159 8.96 -10.96 -10.08
CA LEU A 159 8.29 -10.23 -11.16
C LEU A 159 7.28 -11.10 -11.90
N ASP A 160 7.61 -12.38 -12.14
CA ASP A 160 6.72 -13.32 -12.84
C ASP A 160 5.50 -13.72 -12.00
N ASP A 161 5.57 -13.60 -10.67
CA ASP A 161 4.48 -13.81 -9.70
C ASP A 161 3.64 -12.53 -9.46
N LEU A 162 4.06 -11.38 -9.96
CA LEU A 162 3.46 -10.09 -9.62
C LEU A 162 2.10 -9.90 -10.29
N HIS A 163 1.08 -9.66 -9.49
CA HIS A 163 -0.24 -9.19 -9.92
C HIS A 163 -0.27 -7.67 -10.09
N ASP A 164 -1.39 -7.12 -10.54
CA ASP A 164 -1.55 -5.67 -10.68
C ASP A 164 -1.67 -4.95 -9.33
N LEU A 165 -2.12 -5.66 -8.28
CA LEU A 165 -2.20 -5.15 -6.92
C LEU A 165 -1.72 -6.22 -5.93
N ASN A 166 -0.75 -5.87 -5.08
CA ASN A 166 -0.08 -6.83 -4.22
C ASN A 166 0.18 -6.26 -2.82
N ALA A 167 0.30 -7.17 -1.85
CA ALA A 167 0.91 -6.92 -0.56
C ALA A 167 2.30 -7.55 -0.51
N THR A 168 3.29 -6.91 0.11
CA THR A 168 4.57 -7.58 0.36
C THR A 168 4.41 -8.73 1.36
N TYR A 169 5.20 -9.81 1.21
CA TYR A 169 5.27 -10.86 2.22
C TYR A 169 5.78 -10.31 3.55
N GLU A 170 6.79 -9.47 3.49
CA GLU A 170 7.38 -8.83 4.66
C GLU A 170 6.44 -7.75 5.22
N LYS A 171 6.29 -7.76 6.55
CA LYS A 171 5.59 -6.73 7.30
C LYS A 171 6.62 -5.79 7.93
N TYR A 172 6.51 -4.52 7.63
CA TYR A 172 7.48 -3.51 8.01
C TYR A 172 7.00 -2.66 9.21
N GLU A 173 7.07 -1.35 9.08
CA GLU A 173 6.61 -0.43 10.11
C GLU A 173 5.13 -0.64 10.43
N MET A 174 4.74 -0.53 11.69
CA MET A 174 3.39 -0.83 12.19
C MET A 174 2.90 -2.24 11.82
N TYR A 175 3.83 -3.13 11.42
CA TYR A 175 3.56 -4.53 11.06
C TYR A 175 2.60 -4.71 9.87
N LEU A 176 2.50 -3.72 9.01
CA LEU A 176 1.72 -3.81 7.79
C LEU A 176 2.63 -4.14 6.60
N PRO A 177 2.12 -4.87 5.60
CA PRO A 177 2.81 -5.01 4.33
C PRO A 177 2.80 -3.67 3.60
N TYR A 178 3.73 -3.48 2.68
CA TYR A 178 3.62 -2.41 1.70
C TYR A 178 2.69 -2.82 0.56
N TRP A 179 1.96 -1.85 0.01
CA TRP A 179 1.14 -2.05 -1.18
C TRP A 179 1.99 -1.80 -2.40
N VAL A 180 2.03 -2.81 -3.27
CA VAL A 180 2.80 -2.78 -4.52
C VAL A 180 1.85 -2.89 -5.69
N VAL A 181 2.04 -2.02 -6.67
CA VAL A 181 1.29 -2.04 -7.92
C VAL A 181 2.20 -2.34 -9.09
N SER A 182 1.64 -3.00 -10.11
CA SER A 182 2.34 -3.23 -11.36
C SER A 182 2.64 -1.91 -12.09
N ARG A 183 3.53 -1.97 -13.08
CA ARG A 183 3.81 -0.83 -13.96
C ARG A 183 2.53 -0.29 -14.64
N ARG A 184 1.62 -1.16 -15.06
CA ARG A 184 0.38 -0.77 -15.74
C ARG A 184 -0.53 0.05 -14.81
N VAL A 185 -0.70 -0.38 -13.57
CA VAL A 185 -1.50 0.33 -12.58
C VAL A 185 -0.85 1.65 -12.17
N TYR A 186 0.48 1.69 -12.02
CA TYR A 186 1.20 2.94 -11.81
C TYR A 186 0.94 3.94 -12.94
N ASP A 187 1.08 3.52 -14.20
CA ASP A 187 0.87 4.40 -15.35
C ASP A 187 -0.57 4.93 -15.44
N PHE A 188 -1.55 4.15 -15.02
CA PHE A 188 -2.95 4.55 -14.89
C PHE A 188 -3.13 5.59 -13.78
N LEU A 189 -2.63 5.30 -12.57
CA LEU A 189 -2.81 6.16 -11.40
C LEU A 189 -2.07 7.49 -11.53
N ILE A 190 -0.84 7.49 -12.06
CA ILE A 190 -0.02 8.71 -12.12
C ILE A 190 -0.53 9.72 -13.16
N LYS A 191 -1.18 9.26 -14.23
CA LYS A 191 -1.87 10.15 -15.19
C LYS A 191 -2.99 10.93 -14.51
N ARG A 192 -3.70 10.30 -13.59
CA ARG A 192 -4.85 10.87 -12.89
C ARG A 192 -4.43 11.66 -11.65
N TYR A 193 -3.43 11.13 -10.94
CA TYR A 193 -2.93 11.68 -9.68
C TYR A 193 -1.42 11.99 -9.73
N PRO A 194 -0.97 12.97 -10.52
CA PRO A 194 0.46 13.22 -10.75
C PRO A 194 1.23 13.69 -9.51
N ARG A 195 0.53 13.92 -8.38
CA ARG A 195 1.11 14.25 -7.08
C ARG A 195 1.22 13.08 -6.12
N MET A 196 0.73 11.90 -6.48
CA MET A 196 0.95 10.70 -5.67
C MET A 196 2.43 10.33 -5.69
N ASN A 197 2.93 9.90 -4.54
CA ASN A 197 4.30 9.42 -4.43
C ASN A 197 4.30 7.89 -4.54
N PHE A 198 5.16 7.44 -5.43
CA PHE A 198 5.47 6.04 -5.59
C PHE A 198 6.99 5.85 -5.47
N GLU A 199 7.37 4.74 -4.88
CA GLU A 199 8.77 4.31 -4.81
C GLU A 199 8.99 3.21 -5.84
N PRO A 200 9.94 3.41 -6.78
CA PRO A 200 10.15 2.45 -7.84
C PRO A 200 10.80 1.18 -7.34
N ILE A 201 10.42 0.07 -7.95
CA ILE A 201 11.00 -1.25 -7.75
C ILE A 201 11.64 -1.67 -9.06
N PHE A 202 12.93 -1.98 -9.03
CA PHE A 202 13.71 -2.36 -10.19
C PHE A 202 13.95 -3.86 -10.22
N LEU A 203 14.21 -4.41 -11.41
CA LEU A 203 14.66 -5.77 -11.55
C LEU A 203 16.14 -5.85 -11.12
N ASN A 204 16.43 -6.81 -10.26
CA ASN A 204 17.80 -7.16 -9.89
C ASN A 204 18.28 -8.24 -10.86
N GLU A 205 19.19 -7.89 -11.74
CA GLU A 205 19.86 -8.79 -12.69
C GLU A 205 20.89 -9.69 -12.01
#